data_ece0ba537a33b169dea1f28f4872c927
#
_entry.id   ece0ba537a33b169dea1f28f4872c927
#
_cell.length_a   1.000
_cell.length_b   1.000
_cell.length_c   1.000
_cell.angle_alpha   90.00
_cell.angle_beta   90.00
_cell.angle_gamma   90.00
#
_symmetry.space_group_name_H-M   'P 1'
#
loop_
_entity.id
_entity.type
_entity.pdbx_description
1 polymer ?
#
loop_
_entity_poly.entity_id
_entity_poly.type
_entity_poly.pdbx_seq_one_letter_code
_entity_poly.pdbx_strand_id
1 'polypeptide(L)' 'MIEIRFAGNLKSLRTAKKLTQGQLATLLNVDQRTVSAWEKGVCEPSFNMLNKLCEIFEEDFNGLLT' A
#
# COMPACT_ATOMS: atom_id res chain seq x y z
N MET A 1 -17.97 14.06 2.97
CA MET A 1 -16.84 13.38 3.64
C MET A 1 -16.14 12.48 2.63
N ILE A 2 -14.81 12.59 2.55
CA ILE A 2 -14.03 11.76 1.64
C ILE A 2 -13.82 10.40 2.29
N GLU A 3 -14.18 9.35 1.58
CA GLU A 3 -13.95 7.99 2.05
C GLU A 3 -12.54 7.56 1.67
N ILE A 4 -11.78 7.11 2.67
CA ILE A 4 -10.42 6.62 2.47
C ILE A 4 -10.47 5.11 2.27
N ARG A 5 -9.98 4.65 1.13
CA ARG A 5 -10.02 3.24 0.73
C ARG A 5 -8.62 2.66 0.54
N PHE A 6 -7.72 3.05 1.41
CA PHE A 6 -6.31 2.69 1.25
C PHE A 6 -6.11 1.16 1.15
N ALA A 7 -6.73 0.39 2.04
CA ALA A 7 -6.52 -1.06 2.08
C ALA A 7 -6.86 -1.73 0.75
N GLY A 8 -8.03 -1.43 0.20
CA GLY A 8 -8.45 -1.99 -1.07
C GLY A 8 -7.63 -1.48 -2.24
N ASN A 9 -7.30 -0.18 -2.23
CA ASN A 9 -6.49 0.42 -3.28
C ASN A 9 -5.09 -0.19 -3.31
N LEU A 10 -4.49 -0.40 -2.14
CA LEU A 10 -3.16 -1.00 -2.05
C LEU A 10 -3.16 -2.40 -2.66
N LYS A 11 -4.14 -3.22 -2.30
CA LYS A 11 -4.24 -4.57 -2.85
C LYS A 11 -4.42 -4.55 -4.36
N SER A 12 -5.28 -3.66 -4.87
CA SER A 12 -5.52 -3.53 -6.30
C SER A 12 -4.28 -3.11 -7.06
N LEU A 13 -3.56 -2.10 -6.55
CA LEU A 13 -2.33 -1.61 -7.18
C LEU A 13 -1.24 -2.68 -7.16
N ARG A 14 -1.12 -3.39 -6.03
CA ARG A 14 -0.14 -4.46 -5.89
C ARG A 14 -0.40 -5.58 -6.90
N THR A 15 -1.63 -6.05 -6.99
CA THR A 15 -1.99 -7.14 -7.89
C THR A 15 -1.88 -6.71 -9.34
N ALA A 16 -2.17 -5.45 -9.65
CA ALA A 16 -2.01 -4.92 -11.01
C ALA A 16 -0.54 -4.95 -11.45
N LYS A 17 0.40 -4.78 -10.53
CA LYS A 17 1.82 -4.90 -10.82
C LYS A 17 2.33 -6.35 -10.68
N LYS A 18 1.43 -7.29 -10.40
CA LYS A 18 1.76 -8.71 -10.26
C LYS A 18 2.76 -8.96 -9.13
N LEU A 19 2.67 -8.18 -8.06
CA LEU A 19 3.51 -8.36 -6.88
C LEU A 19 2.76 -9.15 -5.82
N THR A 20 3.48 -10.06 -5.15
CA THR A 20 2.97 -10.68 -3.93
C THR A 20 3.14 -9.72 -2.76
N GLN A 21 2.46 -9.99 -1.64
CA GLN A 21 2.67 -9.22 -0.41
C GLN A 21 4.13 -9.26 0.03
N GLY A 22 4.77 -10.43 -0.09
CA GLY A 22 6.17 -10.58 0.27
C GLY A 22 7.10 -9.79 -0.63
N GLN A 23 6.82 -9.75 -1.93
CA GLN A 23 7.62 -8.96 -2.86
C GLN A 23 7.51 -7.46 -2.58
N LEU A 24 6.30 -6.98 -2.32
CA LEU A 24 6.11 -5.59 -1.97
C LEU A 24 6.82 -5.26 -0.65
N ALA A 25 6.70 -6.14 0.34
CA ALA A 25 7.36 -5.96 1.63
C ALA A 25 8.88 -5.85 1.45
N THR A 26 9.46 -6.67 0.58
CA THR A 26 10.89 -6.60 0.29
C THR A 26 11.28 -5.26 -0.30
N LEU A 27 10.49 -4.75 -1.24
CA LEU A 27 10.74 -3.44 -1.84
C LEU A 27 10.70 -2.30 -0.80
N LEU A 28 9.83 -2.44 0.19
CA LEU A 28 9.66 -1.44 1.25
C LEU A 28 10.56 -1.69 2.45
N ASN A 29 11.27 -2.82 2.47
CA ASN A 29 12.12 -3.25 3.59
C ASN A 29 11.32 -3.38 4.89
N VAL A 30 10.15 -4.02 4.80
CA VAL A 30 9.27 -4.30 5.94
C VAL A 30 8.91 -5.78 5.93
N ASP A 31 8.30 -6.25 7.01
CA ASP A 31 7.81 -7.62 7.10
C ASP A 31 6.55 -7.79 6.25
N GLN A 32 6.38 -8.96 5.64
CA GLN A 32 5.18 -9.27 4.86
C GLN A 32 3.91 -9.09 5.69
N ARG A 33 3.95 -9.40 6.98
CA ARG A 33 2.80 -9.24 7.87
C ARG A 33 2.37 -7.79 7.98
N THR A 34 3.31 -6.85 7.82
CA THR A 34 2.98 -5.42 7.79
C THR A 34 2.12 -5.08 6.57
N VAL A 35 2.51 -5.55 5.39
CA VAL A 35 1.72 -5.34 4.19
C VAL A 35 0.35 -5.98 4.32
N SER A 36 0.30 -7.21 4.86
CA SER A 36 -0.96 -7.91 5.09
C SER A 36 -1.89 -7.11 6.01
N ALA A 37 -1.34 -6.55 7.10
CA ALA A 37 -2.11 -5.74 8.04
C ALA A 37 -2.66 -4.48 7.38
N TRP A 38 -1.88 -3.83 6.53
CA TRP A 38 -2.35 -2.67 5.76
C TRP A 38 -3.53 -3.05 4.86
N GLU A 39 -3.44 -4.19 4.17
CA GLU A 39 -4.48 -4.62 3.23
C GLU A 39 -5.75 -5.10 3.93
N LYS A 40 -5.63 -5.48 5.21
CA LYS A 40 -6.78 -5.84 6.03
C LYS A 40 -7.41 -4.66 6.75
N GLY A 41 -6.77 -3.49 6.66
CA GLY A 41 -7.24 -2.31 7.37
C GLY A 41 -6.98 -2.34 8.88
N VAL A 42 -6.10 -3.23 9.34
CA VAL A 42 -5.77 -3.38 10.75
C VAL A 42 -4.89 -2.23 11.24
N CYS A 43 -3.98 -1.78 10.38
CA CYS A 43 -3.13 -0.63 10.69
C CYS A 43 -2.84 0.15 9.41
N GLU A 44 -2.30 1.35 9.57
CA GLU A 44 -1.99 2.24 8.47
C GLU A 44 -0.49 2.49 8.40
N PRO A 45 0.07 2.68 7.20
CA PRO A 45 1.50 2.99 7.08
C PRO A 45 1.80 4.42 7.53
N SER A 46 3.06 4.67 7.89
CA SER A 46 3.53 6.01 8.19
C SER A 46 3.49 6.87 6.91
N PHE A 47 3.61 8.19 7.10
CA PHE A 47 3.66 9.12 5.98
C PHE A 47 4.83 8.81 5.04
N ASN A 48 6.00 8.51 5.61
CA ASN A 48 7.17 8.13 4.80
C ASN A 48 6.90 6.87 3.97
N MET A 49 6.20 5.91 4.55
CA MET A 49 5.87 4.68 3.87
C MET A 49 4.86 4.93 2.75
N LEU A 50 3.89 5.83 2.98
CA LEU A 50 2.95 6.25 1.92
C LEU A 50 3.70 6.87 0.74
N ASN A 51 4.71 7.69 0.99
CA ASN A 51 5.55 8.26 -0.06
C ASN A 51 6.21 7.16 -0.89
N LYS A 52 6.77 6.16 -0.23
CA LYS A 52 7.41 5.05 -0.94
C LYS A 52 6.43 4.27 -1.78
N LEU A 53 5.22 4.04 -1.26
CA LEU A 53 4.17 3.36 -2.01
C LEU A 53 3.76 4.16 -3.24
N CYS A 54 3.63 5.48 -3.12
CA CYS A 54 3.34 6.35 -4.26
C CYS A 54 4.41 6.23 -5.34
N GLU A 55 5.68 6.19 -4.94
CA GLU A 55 6.79 6.03 -5.89
C GLU A 55 6.72 4.68 -6.59
N ILE A 56 6.50 3.60 -5.85
CA ILE A 56 6.45 2.24 -6.41
C ILE A 56 5.31 2.11 -7.40
N PHE A 57 4.14 2.66 -7.09
CA PHE A 57 2.94 2.52 -7.92
C PHE A 57 2.73 3.68 -8.88
N GLU A 58 3.62 4.67 -8.86
CA GLU A 58 3.52 5.86 -9.72
C GLU A 58 2.17 6.56 -9.53
N GLU A 59 1.73 6.66 -8.28
CA GLU A 59 0.48 7.28 -7.89
C GLU A 59 0.73 8.49 -6.98
N ASP A 60 -0.26 9.38 -6.89
CA ASP A 60 -0.24 10.42 -5.88
C ASP A 60 -1.03 9.94 -4.65
N PHE A 61 -1.05 10.75 -3.59
CA PHE A 61 -1.80 10.39 -2.38
C PHE A 61 -3.29 10.24 -2.66
N ASN A 62 -3.83 11.06 -3.56
CA ASN A 62 -5.25 10.96 -3.90
C ASN A 62 -5.57 9.60 -4.52
N GLY A 63 -4.77 9.15 -5.48
CA GLY A 63 -4.95 7.85 -6.11
C GLY A 63 -4.75 6.69 -5.16
N LEU A 64 -3.86 6.85 -4.16
CA LEU A 64 -3.60 5.78 -3.21
C LEU A 64 -4.68 5.70 -2.11
N LEU A 65 -5.19 6.85 -1.66
CA LEU A 65 -6.07 6.91 -0.48
C LEU A 65 -7.55 6.96 -0.80
N THR A 66 -7.92 7.37 -1.98
CA THR A 66 -9.33 7.49 -2.37
C THR A 66 -9.69 6.66 -3.58
#